data_75837f1890acdb1327aec78cb254854b
#
_entry.id   75837f1890acdb1327aec78cb254854b
#
_cell.length_a   1.000
_cell.length_b   1.000
_cell.length_c   1.000
_cell.angle_alpha   90.00
_cell.angle_beta   90.00
_cell.angle_gamma   90.00
#
_symmetry.space_group_name_H-M   'P 1'
#
loop_
_entity.id
_entity.type
_entity.pdbx_description
1 polymer ?
#
loop_
_entity_poly.entity_id
_entity_poly.type
_entity_poly.pdbx_seq_one_letter_code
_entity_poly.pdbx_strand_id
1 'polypeptide(L)'
;MRAVAIIPARYGSSRLQGKPLMEICGRPMLWWVYQQVKKSEKIQEVWVATDSPDIQRMCRERHMLCRMTSADCPTSTQRLWEAAQTISADVYVCVNGDEPLIDPQVVEQVLPQRLEGFFAANLMAPIRSPAEAVDESNIKVVADRQGNALYFSRSPIPHPKGSLDFLYYKHLGVLAYTKEALDFFAHTPKGPLEQVEDVNELRFVEHGKPLRMIPVESRSLSVDTEKDLAHVRRLVEEKLRQGKLVIT
;
A
#
# COMPACT_ATOMS: atom_id res chain seq x y z
N MET A 1 13.46 -9.66 14.53
CA MET A 1 12.42 -8.68 14.12
C MET A 1 11.23 -9.46 13.58
N ARG A 2 10.05 -9.27 14.20
CA ARG A 2 8.79 -9.84 13.71
C ARG A 2 8.08 -8.82 12.84
N ALA A 3 7.92 -9.09 11.55
CA ALA A 3 7.18 -8.27 10.61
C ALA A 3 5.85 -8.95 10.25
N VAL A 4 4.75 -8.21 10.31
CA VAL A 4 3.41 -8.67 9.97
C VAL A 4 2.83 -7.76 8.90
N ALA A 5 2.34 -8.34 7.80
CA ALA A 5 1.62 -7.58 6.79
C ALA A 5 0.13 -7.50 7.14
N ILE A 6 -0.45 -6.33 6.94
CA ILE A 6 -1.88 -6.09 7.07
C ILE A 6 -2.36 -5.43 5.78
N ILE A 7 -3.36 -6.05 5.15
CA ILE A 7 -4.00 -5.58 3.93
C ILE A 7 -5.33 -4.92 4.32
N PRO A 8 -5.41 -3.59 4.36
CA PRO A 8 -6.68 -2.92 4.63
C PRO A 8 -7.64 -3.11 3.45
N ALA A 9 -8.85 -3.57 3.73
CA ALA A 9 -9.87 -3.83 2.72
C ALA A 9 -11.24 -3.35 3.20
N ARG A 10 -11.82 -2.37 2.50
CA ARG A 10 -13.20 -1.92 2.72
C ARG A 10 -14.06 -2.30 1.54
N TYR A 11 -15.34 -2.59 1.81
CA TYR A 11 -16.29 -2.89 0.73
C TYR A 11 -16.62 -1.64 -0.09
N GLY A 12 -16.81 -0.51 0.58
CA GLY A 12 -17.12 0.78 -0.05
C GLY A 12 -15.89 1.37 -0.74
N SER A 13 -15.88 1.37 -2.07
CA SER A 13 -14.92 2.09 -2.91
C SER A 13 -15.69 3.06 -3.79
N SER A 14 -15.22 4.31 -3.90
CA SER A 14 -15.91 5.35 -4.67
C SER A 14 -15.90 5.07 -6.19
N ARG A 15 -14.87 4.43 -6.70
CA ARG A 15 -14.66 4.17 -8.13
C ARG A 15 -15.11 2.76 -8.57
N LEU A 16 -14.87 1.75 -7.72
CA LEU A 16 -15.23 0.35 -7.97
C LEU A 16 -15.81 -0.27 -6.69
N GLN A 17 -17.14 -0.29 -6.58
CA GLN A 17 -17.83 -0.86 -5.42
C GLN A 17 -17.51 -2.36 -5.29
N GLY A 18 -17.20 -2.81 -4.08
CA GLY A 18 -16.82 -4.20 -3.83
C GLY A 18 -15.49 -4.63 -4.45
N LYS A 19 -14.62 -3.67 -4.81
CA LYS A 19 -13.30 -3.90 -5.44
C LYS A 19 -12.53 -5.09 -4.86
N PRO A 20 -12.39 -5.30 -3.54
CA PRO A 20 -11.63 -6.44 -2.98
C PRO A 20 -12.22 -7.80 -3.36
N LEU A 21 -13.53 -7.88 -3.62
CA LEU A 21 -14.22 -9.11 -3.97
C LEU A 21 -14.36 -9.34 -5.48
N MET A 22 -13.94 -8.38 -6.32
CA MET A 22 -13.99 -8.54 -7.76
C MET A 22 -13.12 -9.70 -8.23
N GLU A 23 -13.67 -10.52 -9.11
CA GLU A 23 -13.01 -11.72 -9.60
C GLU A 23 -11.93 -11.43 -10.64
N ILE A 24 -10.78 -12.07 -10.43
CA ILE A 24 -9.67 -12.18 -11.37
C ILE A 24 -9.39 -13.67 -11.54
N CYS A 25 -9.70 -14.24 -12.70
CA CYS A 25 -9.50 -15.67 -13.04
C CYS A 25 -10.02 -16.61 -11.93
N GLY A 26 -11.30 -16.42 -11.50
CA GLY A 26 -12.00 -17.28 -10.55
C GLY A 26 -11.60 -17.10 -9.07
N ARG A 27 -10.82 -16.08 -8.75
CA ARG A 27 -10.45 -15.72 -7.38
C ARG A 27 -10.66 -14.22 -7.13
N PRO A 28 -11.08 -13.79 -5.91
CA PRO A 28 -11.21 -12.38 -5.58
C PRO A 28 -9.86 -11.65 -5.69
N MET A 29 -9.87 -10.37 -6.07
CA MET A 29 -8.68 -9.53 -6.14
C MET A 29 -7.86 -9.56 -4.84
N LEU A 30 -8.52 -9.43 -3.70
CA LEU A 30 -7.89 -9.46 -2.39
C LEU A 30 -7.17 -10.78 -2.10
N TRP A 31 -7.69 -11.91 -2.62
CA TRP A 31 -7.02 -13.20 -2.50
C TRP A 31 -5.68 -13.21 -3.23
N TRP A 32 -5.61 -12.62 -4.43
CA TRP A 32 -4.36 -12.51 -5.18
C TRP A 32 -3.31 -11.69 -4.43
N VAL A 33 -3.69 -10.52 -3.91
CA VAL A 33 -2.78 -9.69 -3.10
C VAL A 33 -2.29 -10.48 -1.89
N TYR A 34 -3.20 -11.10 -1.14
CA TYR A 34 -2.86 -11.91 0.03
C TYR A 34 -1.87 -13.03 -0.29
N GLN A 35 -2.11 -13.78 -1.37
CA GLN A 35 -1.23 -14.87 -1.77
C GLN A 35 0.14 -14.39 -2.24
N GLN A 36 0.22 -13.23 -2.89
CA GLN A 36 1.50 -12.67 -3.27
C GLN A 36 2.30 -12.23 -2.03
N VAL A 37 1.68 -11.50 -1.14
CA VAL A 37 2.36 -11.04 0.10
C VAL A 37 2.79 -12.24 0.96
N LYS A 38 1.98 -13.30 1.02
CA LYS A 38 2.29 -14.52 1.77
C LYS A 38 3.54 -15.27 1.27
N LYS A 39 3.99 -15.02 0.04
CA LYS A 39 5.23 -15.58 -0.50
C LYS A 39 6.49 -14.88 0.01
N SER A 40 6.37 -13.77 0.72
CA SER A 40 7.50 -13.09 1.33
C SER A 40 8.16 -13.97 2.39
N GLU A 41 9.48 -14.08 2.34
CA GLU A 41 10.27 -14.84 3.33
C GLU A 41 10.47 -14.06 4.63
N LYS A 42 10.32 -12.72 4.58
CA LYS A 42 10.56 -11.83 5.73
C LYS A 42 9.30 -11.45 6.50
N ILE A 43 8.12 -11.77 5.97
CA ILE A 43 6.83 -11.49 6.62
C ILE A 43 6.30 -12.78 7.25
N GLN A 44 6.12 -12.79 8.56
CA GLN A 44 5.72 -13.97 9.32
C GLN A 44 4.23 -14.27 9.22
N GLU A 45 3.40 -13.23 9.13
CA GLU A 45 1.95 -13.38 9.00
C GLU A 45 1.38 -12.33 8.06
N VAL A 46 0.31 -12.67 7.36
CA VAL A 46 -0.46 -11.75 6.52
C VAL A 46 -1.90 -11.75 7.02
N TRP A 47 -2.42 -10.57 7.32
CA TRP A 47 -3.77 -10.35 7.80
C TRP A 47 -4.55 -9.44 6.84
N VAL A 48 -5.83 -9.70 6.72
CA VAL A 48 -6.78 -8.74 6.13
C VAL A 48 -7.46 -7.97 7.26
N ALA A 49 -7.49 -6.65 7.19
CA ALA A 49 -8.24 -5.81 8.11
C ALA A 49 -9.44 -5.21 7.39
N THR A 50 -10.66 -5.50 7.86
CA THR A 50 -11.91 -5.11 7.17
C THR A 50 -13.04 -4.79 8.14
N ASP A 51 -13.98 -3.96 7.71
CA ASP A 51 -15.27 -3.70 8.34
C ASP A 51 -16.42 -4.50 7.71
N SER A 52 -16.15 -5.21 6.60
CA SER A 52 -17.17 -5.90 5.82
C SER A 52 -17.32 -7.37 6.25
N PRO A 53 -18.54 -7.80 6.66
CA PRO A 53 -18.84 -9.20 6.93
C PRO A 53 -18.64 -10.10 5.69
N ASP A 54 -18.87 -9.56 4.47
CA ASP A 54 -18.68 -10.32 3.23
C ASP A 54 -17.22 -10.60 2.95
N ILE A 55 -16.33 -9.61 3.19
CA ILE A 55 -14.88 -9.79 3.07
C ILE A 55 -14.41 -10.77 4.15
N GLN A 56 -14.90 -10.66 5.39
CA GLN A 56 -14.59 -11.61 6.45
C GLN A 56 -15.00 -13.04 6.09
N ARG A 57 -16.22 -13.23 5.55
CA ARG A 57 -16.71 -14.53 5.10
C ARG A 57 -15.80 -15.11 4.01
N MET A 58 -15.45 -14.33 2.99
CA MET A 58 -14.53 -14.71 1.94
C MET A 58 -13.16 -15.13 2.49
N CYS A 59 -12.62 -14.36 3.44
CA CYS A 59 -11.34 -14.71 4.10
C CYS A 59 -11.42 -16.05 4.81
N ARG A 60 -12.49 -16.30 5.58
CA ARG A 60 -12.71 -17.56 6.29
C ARG A 60 -12.81 -18.75 5.33
N GLU A 61 -13.58 -18.63 4.25
CA GLU A 61 -13.77 -19.68 3.23
C GLU A 61 -12.46 -20.02 2.49
N ARG A 62 -11.50 -19.08 2.48
CA ARG A 62 -10.21 -19.23 1.79
C ARG A 62 -9.02 -19.33 2.75
N HIS A 63 -9.27 -19.61 4.03
CA HIS A 63 -8.25 -19.79 5.06
C HIS A 63 -7.25 -18.61 5.17
N MET A 64 -7.74 -17.38 4.96
CA MET A 64 -6.98 -16.16 5.12
C MET A 64 -7.19 -15.59 6.53
N LEU A 65 -6.11 -15.16 7.19
CA LEU A 65 -6.22 -14.47 8.47
C LEU A 65 -6.94 -13.13 8.28
N CYS A 66 -7.94 -12.88 9.12
CA CYS A 66 -8.76 -11.69 9.01
C CYS A 66 -9.06 -11.11 10.39
N ARG A 67 -8.99 -9.78 10.49
CA ARG A 67 -9.38 -9.01 11.67
C ARG A 67 -10.51 -8.05 11.29
N MET A 68 -11.62 -8.13 12.03
CA MET A 68 -12.66 -7.10 11.91
C MET A 68 -12.20 -5.82 12.59
N THR A 69 -12.49 -4.72 11.95
CA THR A 69 -12.20 -3.34 12.40
C THR A 69 -13.45 -2.48 12.27
N SER A 70 -13.44 -1.31 12.91
CA SER A 70 -14.56 -0.37 12.86
C SER A 70 -14.87 0.08 11.41
N ALA A 71 -16.15 0.26 11.12
CA ALA A 71 -16.60 0.93 9.90
C ALA A 71 -16.21 2.40 9.87
N ASP A 72 -15.99 3.00 11.04
CA ASP A 72 -15.64 4.42 11.20
C ASP A 72 -14.15 4.70 10.96
N CYS A 73 -13.34 3.70 10.58
CA CYS A 73 -11.95 3.93 10.21
C CYS A 73 -11.87 4.80 8.94
N PRO A 74 -11.47 6.08 9.02
CA PRO A 74 -11.51 7.00 7.89
C PRO A 74 -10.44 6.71 6.85
N THR A 75 -9.34 6.06 7.25
CA THR A 75 -8.18 5.79 6.40
C THR A 75 -7.68 4.35 6.51
N SER A 76 -6.89 3.91 5.52
CA SER A 76 -6.18 2.62 5.57
C SER A 76 -5.24 2.52 6.77
N THR A 77 -4.51 3.60 7.08
CA THR A 77 -3.56 3.65 8.20
C THR A 77 -4.27 3.58 9.57
N GLN A 78 -5.44 4.22 9.70
CA GLN A 78 -6.27 4.10 10.90
C GLN A 78 -6.76 2.65 11.10
N ARG A 79 -7.19 1.99 10.02
CA ARG A 79 -7.60 0.57 10.03
C ARG A 79 -6.45 -0.34 10.41
N LEU A 80 -5.26 -0.03 9.92
CA LEU A 80 -4.03 -0.75 10.27
C LEU A 80 -3.73 -0.61 11.77
N TRP A 81 -3.82 0.60 12.30
CA TRP A 81 -3.64 0.89 13.72
C TRP A 81 -4.60 0.08 14.59
N GLU A 82 -5.89 0.06 14.24
CA GLU A 82 -6.90 -0.70 15.01
C GLU A 82 -6.59 -2.21 15.00
N ALA A 83 -6.24 -2.78 13.85
CA ALA A 83 -5.83 -4.18 13.76
C ALA A 83 -4.56 -4.46 14.62
N ALA A 84 -3.61 -3.53 14.64
CA ALA A 84 -2.37 -3.62 15.41
C ALA A 84 -2.57 -3.60 16.94
N GLN A 85 -3.78 -3.25 17.44
CA GLN A 85 -4.07 -3.37 18.89
C GLN A 85 -4.15 -4.83 19.37
N THR A 86 -4.38 -5.76 18.43
CA THR A 86 -4.56 -7.19 18.77
C THR A 86 -3.57 -8.10 18.07
N ILE A 87 -2.79 -7.58 17.13
CA ILE A 87 -1.76 -8.31 16.38
C ILE A 87 -0.41 -7.76 16.83
N SER A 88 0.41 -8.60 17.48
CA SER A 88 1.73 -8.18 17.97
C SER A 88 2.77 -8.30 16.85
N ALA A 89 3.54 -7.23 16.62
CA ALA A 89 4.69 -7.22 15.71
C ALA A 89 5.68 -6.12 16.11
N ASP A 90 6.92 -6.23 15.65
CA ASP A 90 7.91 -5.16 15.73
C ASP A 90 7.69 -4.13 14.60
N VAL A 91 7.27 -4.63 13.41
CA VAL A 91 6.99 -3.83 12.22
C VAL A 91 5.68 -4.28 11.59
N TYR A 92 4.80 -3.34 11.32
CA TYR A 92 3.54 -3.53 10.60
C TYR A 92 3.69 -3.03 9.17
N VAL A 93 3.52 -3.93 8.21
CA VAL A 93 3.58 -3.61 6.78
C VAL A 93 2.17 -3.44 6.24
N CYS A 94 1.83 -2.23 5.81
CA CYS A 94 0.62 -1.98 5.03
C CYS A 94 0.88 -2.37 3.57
N VAL A 95 0.00 -3.19 3.00
CA VAL A 95 -0.02 -3.45 1.56
C VAL A 95 -1.43 -3.16 1.06
N ASN A 96 -1.57 -2.22 0.13
CA ASN A 96 -2.87 -1.91 -0.43
C ASN A 96 -3.48 -3.12 -1.15
N GLY A 97 -4.80 -3.31 -0.97
CA GLY A 97 -5.53 -4.49 -1.47
C GLY A 97 -5.89 -4.45 -2.96
N ASP A 98 -5.27 -3.58 -3.75
CA ASP A 98 -5.58 -3.33 -5.16
C ASP A 98 -4.43 -3.60 -6.13
N GLU A 99 -3.33 -4.20 -5.66
CA GLU A 99 -2.19 -4.61 -6.48
C GLU A 99 -2.06 -6.14 -6.53
N PRO A 100 -2.93 -6.85 -7.27
CA PRO A 100 -3.00 -8.33 -7.24
C PRO A 100 -1.78 -9.05 -7.81
N LEU A 101 -0.89 -8.34 -8.49
CA LEU A 101 0.38 -8.84 -9.03
C LEU A 101 1.60 -8.27 -8.31
N ILE A 102 1.43 -7.77 -7.08
CA ILE A 102 2.54 -7.23 -6.31
C ILE A 102 3.65 -8.28 -6.12
N ASP A 103 4.89 -7.84 -6.30
CA ASP A 103 6.05 -8.72 -6.12
C ASP A 103 6.39 -8.82 -4.62
N PRO A 104 6.42 -10.02 -4.03
CA PRO A 104 6.78 -10.22 -2.62
C PRO A 104 8.18 -9.69 -2.30
N GLN A 105 9.14 -9.78 -3.22
CA GLN A 105 10.49 -9.25 -3.02
C GLN A 105 10.51 -7.72 -2.97
N VAL A 106 9.62 -7.05 -3.70
CA VAL A 106 9.45 -5.60 -3.61
C VAL A 106 8.85 -5.22 -2.25
N VAL A 107 7.84 -5.97 -1.78
CA VAL A 107 7.24 -5.73 -0.45
C VAL A 107 8.30 -5.83 0.66
N GLU A 108 9.22 -6.78 0.59
CA GLU A 108 10.28 -6.96 1.59
C GLU A 108 11.23 -5.77 1.72
N GLN A 109 11.37 -4.96 0.67
CA GLN A 109 12.28 -3.83 0.66
C GLN A 109 11.84 -2.70 1.59
N VAL A 110 10.57 -2.65 2.00
CA VAL A 110 10.08 -1.66 2.97
C VAL A 110 10.57 -1.93 4.39
N LEU A 111 11.03 -3.16 4.67
CA LEU A 111 11.45 -3.57 6.01
C LEU A 111 12.80 -2.94 6.38
N PRO A 112 12.94 -2.39 7.60
CA PRO A 112 14.21 -1.85 8.05
C PRO A 112 15.23 -2.98 8.32
N GLN A 113 16.50 -2.68 8.10
CA GLN A 113 17.58 -3.60 8.49
C GLN A 113 17.75 -3.67 10.02
N ARG A 114 17.43 -2.58 10.72
CA ARG A 114 17.48 -2.43 12.18
C ARG A 114 16.27 -1.65 12.66
N LEU A 115 15.78 -1.97 13.86
CA LEU A 115 14.65 -1.25 14.47
C LEU A 115 15.09 0.08 15.10
N GLU A 116 16.35 0.17 15.52
CA GLU A 116 16.87 1.39 16.13
C GLU A 116 16.76 2.59 15.18
N GLY A 117 16.07 3.63 15.62
CA GLY A 117 15.83 4.85 14.84
C GLY A 117 14.81 4.68 13.69
N PHE A 118 14.26 3.50 13.50
CA PHE A 118 13.17 3.29 12.53
C PHE A 118 11.84 3.76 13.10
N PHE A 119 11.11 4.56 12.33
CA PHE A 119 9.77 5.04 12.68
C PHE A 119 8.74 4.58 11.64
N ALA A 120 8.90 5.02 10.38
CA ALA A 120 8.06 4.62 9.27
C ALA A 120 8.84 4.66 7.95
N ALA A 121 8.41 3.85 6.98
CA ALA A 121 8.93 3.85 5.61
C ALA A 121 7.82 3.67 4.59
N ASN A 122 8.06 4.17 3.38
CA ASN A 122 7.20 3.97 2.22
C ASN A 122 8.05 3.64 0.99
N LEU A 123 7.61 2.70 0.18
CA LEU A 123 8.23 2.45 -1.11
C LEU A 123 7.85 3.54 -2.11
N MET A 124 8.78 3.89 -2.99
CA MET A 124 8.53 4.75 -4.14
C MET A 124 9.12 4.14 -5.40
N ALA A 125 8.45 4.35 -6.53
CA ALA A 125 8.91 3.86 -7.85
C ALA A 125 9.10 5.01 -8.84
N PRO A 126 10.05 4.88 -9.78
CA PRO A 126 10.23 5.89 -10.81
C PRO A 126 9.00 5.98 -11.72
N ILE A 127 8.61 7.20 -12.05
CA ILE A 127 7.62 7.51 -13.08
C ILE A 127 8.32 7.44 -14.45
N ARG A 128 7.74 6.68 -15.38
CA ARG A 128 8.39 6.34 -16.63
C ARG A 128 7.84 7.08 -17.86
N SER A 129 6.72 7.78 -17.71
CA SER A 129 6.12 8.55 -18.79
C SER A 129 5.54 9.88 -18.31
N PRO A 130 5.46 10.90 -19.19
CA PRO A 130 4.77 12.14 -18.88
C PRO A 130 3.29 11.93 -18.50
N ALA A 131 2.62 10.95 -19.12
CA ALA A 131 1.23 10.63 -18.77
C ALA A 131 1.08 10.17 -17.33
N GLU A 132 1.99 9.33 -16.82
CA GLU A 132 2.01 8.96 -15.40
C GLU A 132 2.29 10.15 -14.48
N ALA A 133 3.13 11.10 -14.90
CA ALA A 133 3.48 12.26 -14.09
C ALA A 133 2.30 13.21 -13.88
N VAL A 134 1.44 13.40 -14.87
CA VAL A 134 0.27 14.29 -14.80
C VAL A 134 -0.98 13.60 -14.25
N ASP A 135 -0.98 12.28 -14.14
CA ASP A 135 -2.09 11.52 -13.57
C ASP A 135 -2.16 11.75 -12.04
N GLU A 136 -3.27 12.31 -11.59
CA GLU A 136 -3.54 12.63 -10.17
C GLU A 136 -3.65 11.37 -9.29
N SER A 137 -3.92 10.20 -9.87
CA SER A 137 -3.96 8.92 -9.14
C SER A 137 -2.55 8.46 -8.75
N ASN A 138 -1.53 8.85 -9.49
CA ASN A 138 -0.12 8.66 -9.15
C ASN A 138 0.32 9.79 -8.21
N ILE A 139 0.42 9.54 -6.93
CA ILE A 139 0.89 10.52 -5.95
C ILE A 139 2.40 10.66 -6.07
N LYS A 140 2.86 11.85 -6.48
CA LYS A 140 4.29 12.16 -6.61
C LYS A 140 4.89 12.41 -5.23
N VAL A 141 6.15 12.06 -5.05
CA VAL A 141 6.88 12.26 -3.81
C VAL A 141 8.27 12.83 -4.09
N VAL A 142 8.67 13.77 -3.24
CA VAL A 142 10.05 14.29 -3.18
C VAL A 142 10.64 13.97 -1.82
N ALA A 143 11.92 13.60 -1.80
CA ALA A 143 12.64 13.26 -0.60
C ALA A 143 13.89 14.15 -0.43
N ASP A 144 14.34 14.29 0.83
CA ASP A 144 15.58 14.96 1.16
C ASP A 144 16.81 14.07 0.82
N ARG A 145 18.01 14.60 1.04
CA ARG A 145 19.26 13.88 0.79
C ARG A 145 19.45 12.68 1.71
N GLN A 146 18.77 12.63 2.85
CA GLN A 146 18.75 11.51 3.79
C GLN A 146 17.72 10.45 3.37
N GLY A 147 16.88 10.77 2.37
CA GLY A 147 15.82 9.90 1.87
C GLY A 147 14.53 9.97 2.69
N ASN A 148 14.29 11.03 3.48
CA ASN A 148 13.01 11.24 4.14
C ASN A 148 12.09 12.05 3.25
N ALA A 149 10.79 11.76 3.29
CA ALA A 149 9.79 12.49 2.53
C ALA A 149 9.79 13.99 2.91
N LEU A 150 9.83 14.86 1.90
CA LEU A 150 9.65 16.30 2.03
C LEU A 150 8.20 16.69 1.73
N TYR A 151 7.60 16.09 0.70
CA TYR A 151 6.22 16.35 0.33
C TYR A 151 5.65 15.26 -0.60
N PHE A 152 4.32 15.08 -0.54
CA PHE A 152 3.55 14.27 -1.46
C PHE A 152 2.53 15.14 -2.17
N SER A 153 2.35 14.96 -3.48
CA SER A 153 1.37 15.73 -4.24
C SER A 153 0.73 14.94 -5.37
N ARG A 154 -0.54 15.22 -5.63
CA ARG A 154 -1.21 14.76 -6.85
C ARG A 154 -0.75 15.52 -8.07
N SER A 155 -0.24 16.76 -7.90
CA SER A 155 0.42 17.52 -8.97
C SER A 155 1.84 17.03 -9.22
N PRO A 156 2.39 17.20 -10.44
CA PRO A 156 3.81 16.95 -10.69
C PRO A 156 4.71 17.83 -9.84
N ILE A 157 5.54 17.22 -9.01
CA ILE A 157 6.58 17.88 -8.19
C ILE A 157 7.90 17.15 -8.30
N PRO A 158 9.06 17.88 -8.31
CA PRO A 158 9.21 19.33 -8.36
C PRO A 158 8.91 19.90 -9.76
N HIS A 159 8.78 21.24 -9.86
CA HIS A 159 8.69 21.91 -11.17
C HIS A 159 10.07 22.01 -11.82
N PRO A 160 10.31 21.44 -13.02
CA PRO A 160 11.63 21.31 -13.62
C PRO A 160 12.05 22.58 -14.40
N LYS A 161 12.16 23.74 -13.72
CA LYS A 161 12.55 25.00 -14.37
C LYS A 161 14.05 25.05 -14.74
N GLY A 162 14.89 24.51 -13.87
CA GLY A 162 16.35 24.63 -14.00
C GLY A 162 16.98 23.49 -14.82
N SER A 163 16.37 22.33 -14.86
CA SER A 163 16.82 21.14 -15.57
C SER A 163 15.65 20.21 -15.85
N LEU A 164 15.66 19.57 -17.01
CA LEU A 164 14.74 18.48 -17.34
C LEU A 164 15.33 17.09 -16.94
N ASP A 165 16.58 17.07 -16.52
CA ASP A 165 17.25 15.86 -16.03
C ASP A 165 16.84 15.60 -14.57
N PHE A 166 15.60 15.18 -14.40
CA PHE A 166 15.01 14.84 -13.11
C PHE A 166 14.11 13.62 -13.23
N LEU A 167 14.32 12.64 -12.35
CA LEU A 167 13.49 11.45 -12.26
C LEU A 167 12.37 11.66 -11.24
N TYR A 168 11.14 11.70 -11.72
CA TYR A 168 9.97 11.74 -10.83
C TYR A 168 9.74 10.38 -10.17
N TYR A 169 9.32 10.43 -8.91
CA TYR A 169 8.91 9.25 -8.17
C TYR A 169 7.45 9.35 -7.75
N LYS A 170 6.77 8.21 -7.78
CA LYS A 170 5.45 8.03 -7.16
C LYS A 170 5.56 7.13 -5.94
N HIS A 171 4.77 7.42 -4.90
CA HIS A 171 4.65 6.51 -3.78
C HIS A 171 3.93 5.23 -4.20
N LEU A 172 4.25 4.12 -3.55
CA LEU A 172 3.56 2.84 -3.71
C LEU A 172 2.71 2.56 -2.47
N GLY A 173 1.64 1.79 -2.64
CA GLY A 173 0.77 1.34 -1.55
C GLY A 173 1.40 0.29 -0.63
N VAL A 174 2.71 0.38 -0.41
CA VAL A 174 3.49 -0.47 0.50
C VAL A 174 4.24 0.40 1.49
N LEU A 175 3.83 0.31 2.76
CA LEU A 175 4.40 1.11 3.84
C LEU A 175 4.74 0.21 5.03
N ALA A 176 5.71 0.63 5.83
CA ALA A 176 6.07 -0.04 7.08
C ALA A 176 6.03 0.96 8.23
N TYR A 177 5.53 0.51 9.37
CA TYR A 177 5.35 1.33 10.55
C TYR A 177 5.81 0.59 11.80
N THR A 178 6.38 1.32 12.75
CA THR A 178 6.44 0.87 14.13
C THR A 178 5.07 1.03 14.79
N LYS A 179 4.88 0.40 15.96
CA LYS A 179 3.68 0.64 16.77
C LYS A 179 3.55 2.11 17.16
N GLU A 180 4.69 2.76 17.49
CA GLU A 180 4.75 4.19 17.82
C GLU A 180 4.26 5.06 16.65
N ALA A 181 4.66 4.74 15.41
CA ALA A 181 4.22 5.47 14.22
C ALA A 181 2.71 5.34 13.98
N LEU A 182 2.15 4.15 14.20
CA LEU A 182 0.71 3.92 14.10
C LEU A 182 -0.06 4.66 15.20
N ASP A 183 0.43 4.63 16.45
CA ASP A 183 -0.17 5.35 17.57
C ASP A 183 -0.12 6.87 17.34
N PHE A 184 1.02 7.39 16.85
CA PHE A 184 1.14 8.79 16.43
C PHE A 184 0.08 9.14 15.38
N PHE A 185 -0.04 8.36 14.31
CA PHE A 185 -1.01 8.61 13.24
C PHE A 185 -2.45 8.63 13.76
N ALA A 186 -2.80 7.68 14.61
CA ALA A 186 -4.17 7.52 15.12
C ALA A 186 -4.61 8.67 16.03
N HIS A 187 -3.68 9.25 16.81
CA HIS A 187 -3.99 10.29 17.78
C HIS A 187 -3.65 11.71 17.31
N THR A 188 -3.11 11.85 16.10
CA THR A 188 -2.78 13.16 15.52
C THR A 188 -3.88 13.57 14.53
N PRO A 189 -4.45 14.77 14.64
CA PRO A 189 -5.46 15.24 13.70
C PRO A 189 -4.87 15.45 12.30
N LYS A 190 -5.74 15.40 11.28
CA LYS A 190 -5.36 15.76 9.90
C LYS A 190 -4.91 17.21 9.84
N GLY A 191 -3.75 17.42 9.23
CA GLY A 191 -3.27 18.75 8.90
C GLY A 191 -3.87 19.30 7.60
N PRO A 192 -3.66 20.61 7.31
CA PRO A 192 -4.21 21.24 6.11
C PRO A 192 -3.70 20.64 4.80
N LEU A 193 -2.46 20.19 4.74
CA LEU A 193 -1.89 19.60 3.52
C LEU A 193 -2.48 18.19 3.28
N GLU A 194 -2.60 17.36 4.33
CA GLU A 194 -3.28 16.08 4.23
C GLU A 194 -4.73 16.24 3.76
N GLN A 195 -5.44 17.29 4.23
CA GLN A 195 -6.83 17.54 3.84
C GLN A 195 -6.96 17.94 2.37
N VAL A 196 -6.05 18.76 1.85
CA VAL A 196 -6.10 19.27 0.47
C VAL A 196 -5.67 18.21 -0.54
N GLU A 197 -4.58 17.50 -0.27
CA GLU A 197 -4.05 16.48 -1.18
C GLU A 197 -4.77 15.13 -1.03
N ASP A 198 -5.48 14.89 0.08
CA ASP A 198 -6.08 13.60 0.47
C ASP A 198 -5.03 12.47 0.42
N VAL A 199 -3.88 12.73 1.10
CA VAL A 199 -2.73 11.83 1.19
C VAL A 199 -2.34 11.65 2.65
N ASN A 200 -2.56 10.47 3.20
CA ASN A 200 -2.35 10.16 4.63
C ASN A 200 -0.92 10.41 5.11
N GLU A 201 0.06 10.17 4.25
CA GLU A 201 1.49 10.27 4.55
C GLU A 201 1.92 11.71 4.87
N LEU A 202 1.16 12.69 4.40
CA LEU A 202 1.40 14.11 4.73
C LEU A 202 1.23 14.40 6.23
N ARG A 203 0.44 13.60 6.97
CA ARG A 203 0.34 13.75 8.43
C ARG A 203 1.68 13.61 9.12
N PHE A 204 2.53 12.69 8.67
CA PHE A 204 3.89 12.56 9.20
C PHE A 204 4.74 13.78 8.85
N VAL A 205 4.70 14.22 7.60
CA VAL A 205 5.49 15.36 7.10
C VAL A 205 5.09 16.65 7.80
N GLU A 206 3.79 16.95 7.91
CA GLU A 206 3.28 18.16 8.54
C GLU A 206 3.65 18.28 10.03
N HIS A 207 3.86 17.15 10.69
CA HIS A 207 4.23 17.11 12.11
C HIS A 207 5.71 16.78 12.34
N GLY A 208 6.54 16.88 11.29
CA GLY A 208 8.00 16.68 11.39
C GLY A 208 8.42 15.28 11.78
N LYS A 209 7.58 14.27 11.52
CA LYS A 209 7.92 12.87 11.77
C LYS A 209 8.62 12.26 10.55
N PRO A 210 9.71 11.49 10.76
CA PRO A 210 10.45 10.91 9.65
C PRO A 210 9.63 9.83 8.95
N LEU A 211 9.49 9.97 7.63
CA LEU A 211 8.96 8.93 6.75
C LEU A 211 10.02 8.61 5.71
N ARG A 212 10.67 7.47 5.85
CA ARG A 212 11.75 7.03 4.96
C ARG A 212 11.20 6.62 3.61
N MET A 213 11.66 7.23 2.54
CA MET A 213 11.33 6.85 1.16
C MET A 213 12.37 5.87 0.63
N ILE A 214 11.91 4.72 0.15
CA ILE A 214 12.78 3.65 -0.35
C ILE A 214 12.51 3.47 -1.84
N PRO A 215 13.45 3.84 -2.74
CA PRO A 215 13.28 3.65 -4.16
C PRO A 215 13.36 2.18 -4.53
N VAL A 216 12.42 1.71 -5.34
CA VAL A 216 12.35 0.33 -5.84
C VAL A 216 11.98 0.30 -7.31
N GLU A 217 12.44 -0.74 -8.00
CA GLU A 217 11.95 -1.08 -9.33
C GLU A 217 10.67 -1.91 -9.21
N SER A 218 9.53 -1.28 -9.39
CA SER A 218 8.24 -1.95 -9.39
C SER A 218 7.51 -1.77 -10.71
N ARG A 219 6.91 -2.86 -11.18
CA ARG A 219 5.97 -2.88 -12.32
C ARG A 219 4.58 -3.28 -11.87
N SER A 220 4.32 -3.20 -10.57
CA SER A 220 3.00 -3.49 -10.04
C SER A 220 1.97 -2.51 -10.59
N LEU A 221 0.77 -3.02 -10.84
CA LEU A 221 -0.35 -2.27 -11.38
C LEU A 221 -1.46 -2.22 -10.35
N SER A 222 -1.81 -1.02 -9.95
CA SER A 222 -3.01 -0.79 -9.14
C SER A 222 -4.26 -0.90 -10.01
N VAL A 223 -5.30 -1.51 -9.46
CA VAL A 223 -6.61 -1.61 -10.10
C VAL A 223 -7.53 -0.55 -9.52
N ASP A 224 -7.73 0.54 -10.25
CA ASP A 224 -8.60 1.64 -9.84
C ASP A 224 -9.84 1.80 -10.71
N THR A 225 -9.79 1.30 -11.94
CA THR A 225 -10.86 1.38 -12.93
C THR A 225 -11.18 0.01 -13.52
N GLU A 226 -12.34 -0.11 -14.19
CA GLU A 226 -12.69 -1.33 -14.97
C GLU A 226 -11.65 -1.64 -16.06
N LYS A 227 -11.02 -0.62 -16.62
CA LYS A 227 -9.94 -0.78 -17.62
C LYS A 227 -8.71 -1.45 -16.99
N ASP A 228 -8.33 -1.03 -15.78
CA ASP A 228 -7.21 -1.63 -15.04
C ASP A 228 -7.54 -3.08 -14.68
N LEU A 229 -8.76 -3.33 -14.22
CA LEU A 229 -9.23 -4.67 -13.88
C LEU A 229 -9.16 -5.61 -15.11
N ALA A 230 -9.64 -5.13 -16.26
CA ALA A 230 -9.60 -5.91 -17.50
C ALA A 230 -8.15 -6.16 -17.96
N HIS A 231 -7.26 -5.19 -17.77
CA HIS A 231 -5.84 -5.35 -18.08
C HIS A 231 -5.17 -6.37 -17.15
N VAL A 232 -5.38 -6.25 -15.85
CA VAL A 232 -4.81 -7.18 -14.86
C VAL A 232 -5.36 -8.60 -15.05
N ARG A 233 -6.63 -8.78 -15.38
CA ARG A 233 -7.20 -10.10 -15.71
C ARG A 233 -6.42 -10.79 -16.83
N ARG A 234 -6.12 -10.08 -17.91
CA ARG A 234 -5.32 -10.63 -19.03
C ARG A 234 -3.91 -11.02 -18.58
N LEU A 235 -3.26 -10.17 -17.78
CA LEU A 235 -1.91 -10.47 -17.27
C LEU A 235 -1.89 -11.68 -16.34
N VAL A 236 -2.88 -11.81 -15.46
CA VAL A 236 -3.01 -12.97 -14.56
C VAL A 236 -3.24 -14.23 -15.38
N GLU A 237 -4.16 -14.19 -16.36
CA GLU A 237 -4.45 -15.32 -17.24
C GLU A 237 -3.19 -15.77 -18.02
N GLU A 238 -2.44 -14.82 -18.55
CA GLU A 238 -1.18 -15.09 -19.24
C GLU A 238 -0.14 -15.75 -18.33
N LYS A 239 0.04 -15.20 -17.12
CA LYS A 239 0.97 -15.76 -16.12
C LYS A 239 0.55 -17.17 -15.64
N LEU A 240 -0.76 -17.45 -15.53
CA LEU A 240 -1.28 -18.80 -15.24
C LEU A 240 -0.96 -19.77 -16.38
N ARG A 241 -1.19 -19.39 -17.63
CA ARG A 241 -0.85 -20.21 -18.80
C ARG A 241 0.66 -20.50 -18.90
N GLN A 242 1.50 -19.55 -18.46
CA GLN A 242 2.96 -19.71 -18.45
C GLN A 242 3.47 -20.47 -17.23
N GLY A 243 2.61 -20.90 -16.30
CA GLY A 243 3.01 -21.54 -15.04
C GLY A 243 3.74 -20.60 -14.05
N LYS A 244 3.74 -19.30 -14.29
CA LYS A 244 4.36 -18.29 -13.41
C LYS A 244 3.49 -17.91 -12.21
N LEU A 245 2.21 -18.22 -12.27
CA LEU A 245 1.25 -18.16 -11.17
C LEU A 245 0.55 -19.49 -11.06
N VAL A 246 0.19 -19.86 -9.83
CA VAL A 246 -0.57 -21.07 -9.53
C VAL A 246 -1.76 -20.69 -8.66
N ILE A 247 -2.93 -21.24 -8.96
CA ILE A 247 -4.12 -21.17 -8.10
C ILE A 247 -4.07 -22.41 -7.20
N THR A 248 -3.60 -22.26 -5.97
CA THR A 248 -3.61 -23.30 -4.94
C THR A 248 -4.79 -23.14 -4.01
#